data_7cc99c993bd8e572ebe8cad6e7c4d311
#
_entry.id   7cc99c993bd8e572ebe8cad6e7c4d311
#
_cell.length_a   1.000
_cell.length_b   1.000
_cell.length_c   1.000
_cell.angle_alpha   90.00
_cell.angle_beta   90.00
_cell.angle_gamma   90.00
#
_symmetry.space_group_name_H-M   'P 1'
#
loop_
_entity.id
_entity.type
_entity.pdbx_description
1 polymer ?
#
loop_
_entity_poly.entity_id
_entity_poly.type
_entity_poly.pdbx_seq_one_letter_code
_entity_poly.pdbx_strand_id
1 'polypeptide(L)'
;YPDHIATYLTGENVVVPLDELFADPDYGLGGSQLKFDGPTQEEIIPQFLEECDLNGTYYAVPYMRSTEACYINKTYVEKLGYTLPETLTWDFIWEVSEAAAKQDSQGNYLLNGQKVMIPFIYKSTDNMMIQMLRQLGAGYSTDSGDIQLFNDTTKELLSTIAQHAETGAFSTFKISSYPANFLNAGQCVFAIDSTAGSTWMGADAPLSDISPDAFVDFETAVMPIPQFDPENPQMISQGPSICIFNKDDPQEVLASWL
;
A
#
# COMPACT_ATOMS: atom_id res chain seq x y z
N TYR A 1 -4.41 -13.66 -0.68
CA TYR A 1 -4.42 -12.59 -1.68
C TYR A 1 -5.01 -13.09 -2.99
N PRO A 2 -5.60 -12.25 -3.84
CA PRO A 2 -6.23 -12.66 -5.10
C PRO A 2 -5.33 -13.46 -6.04
N ASP A 3 -4.06 -13.10 -6.14
CA ASP A 3 -3.03 -13.81 -6.92
C ASP A 3 -2.83 -15.27 -6.47
N HIS A 4 -2.86 -15.51 -5.17
CA HIS A 4 -2.79 -16.88 -4.63
C HIS A 4 -4.03 -17.68 -4.99
N ILE A 5 -5.23 -17.08 -4.91
CA ILE A 5 -6.47 -17.76 -5.29
C ILE A 5 -6.45 -18.09 -6.78
N ALA A 6 -6.04 -17.16 -7.64
CA ALA A 6 -5.84 -17.40 -9.06
C ALA A 6 -4.88 -18.55 -9.33
N THR A 7 -3.80 -18.66 -8.55
CA THR A 7 -2.87 -19.80 -8.64
C THR A 7 -3.54 -21.12 -8.26
N TYR A 8 -4.36 -21.15 -7.20
CA TYR A 8 -5.08 -22.36 -6.81
C TYR A 8 -6.09 -22.81 -7.86
N LEU A 9 -6.69 -21.86 -8.60
CA LEU A 9 -7.63 -22.14 -9.68
C LEU A 9 -7.00 -22.77 -10.92
N THR A 10 -5.67 -22.84 -11.01
CA THR A 10 -5.00 -23.63 -12.06
C THR A 10 -5.14 -25.14 -11.84
N GLY A 11 -5.47 -25.58 -10.63
CA GLY A 11 -5.80 -26.96 -10.30
C GLY A 11 -7.30 -27.24 -10.46
N GLU A 12 -7.67 -28.49 -10.68
CA GLU A 12 -9.08 -28.90 -10.74
C GLU A 12 -9.70 -28.90 -9.33
N ASN A 13 -10.79 -28.15 -9.16
CA ASN A 13 -11.61 -28.13 -7.94
C ASN A 13 -10.83 -27.89 -6.62
N VAL A 14 -9.80 -27.09 -6.65
CA VAL A 14 -8.98 -26.83 -5.45
C VAL A 14 -9.68 -25.89 -4.48
N VAL A 15 -10.37 -24.86 -5.00
CA VAL A 15 -11.09 -23.85 -4.22
C VAL A 15 -12.57 -23.90 -4.54
N VAL A 16 -13.40 -23.79 -3.51
CA VAL A 16 -14.85 -23.84 -3.61
C VAL A 16 -15.40 -22.53 -4.16
N PRO A 17 -16.27 -22.54 -5.19
CA PRO A 17 -17.11 -21.40 -5.54
C PRO A 17 -18.05 -21.06 -4.38
N LEU A 18 -18.14 -19.77 -4.02
CA LEU A 18 -18.89 -19.34 -2.83
C LEU A 18 -20.27 -18.76 -3.14
N ASP A 19 -20.65 -18.61 -4.41
CA ASP A 19 -21.90 -17.97 -4.83
C ASP A 19 -23.14 -18.64 -4.21
N GLU A 20 -23.20 -19.97 -4.20
CA GLU A 20 -24.30 -20.71 -3.59
C GLU A 20 -24.29 -20.59 -2.06
N LEU A 21 -23.11 -20.56 -1.45
CA LEU A 21 -22.98 -20.35 -0.01
C LEU A 21 -23.36 -18.92 0.39
N PHE A 22 -23.03 -17.92 -0.41
CA PHE A 22 -23.46 -16.55 -0.15
C PHE A 22 -24.98 -16.39 -0.14
N ALA A 23 -25.64 -17.07 -1.08
CA ALA A 23 -27.08 -16.98 -1.29
C ALA A 23 -27.90 -17.95 -0.39
N ASP A 24 -27.25 -18.80 0.38
CA ASP A 24 -27.96 -19.80 1.19
C ASP A 24 -28.83 -19.13 2.25
N PRO A 25 -30.14 -19.46 2.34
CA PRO A 25 -31.07 -18.81 3.27
C PRO A 25 -30.82 -19.17 4.74
N ASP A 26 -30.16 -20.30 5.00
CA ASP A 26 -29.98 -20.81 6.36
C ASP A 26 -28.64 -20.39 6.96
N TYR A 27 -27.59 -20.34 6.17
CA TYR A 27 -26.22 -20.06 6.63
C TYR A 27 -25.41 -19.15 5.69
N GLY A 28 -26.07 -18.50 4.74
CA GLY A 28 -25.45 -17.53 3.83
C GLY A 28 -25.18 -16.17 4.49
N LEU A 29 -24.72 -15.24 3.68
CA LEU A 29 -24.42 -13.88 4.14
C LEU A 29 -25.73 -13.17 4.58
N GLY A 30 -25.71 -12.60 5.78
CA GLY A 30 -26.72 -11.65 6.27
C GLY A 30 -28.08 -12.21 6.64
N GLY A 31 -28.29 -13.51 6.64
CA GLY A 31 -29.69 -13.91 6.80
C GLY A 31 -29.94 -15.26 7.40
N SER A 32 -28.99 -15.82 8.03
CA SER A 32 -29.13 -17.21 8.41
C SER A 32 -30.08 -17.42 9.59
N GLN A 33 -30.78 -18.54 9.58
CA GLN A 33 -31.52 -19.03 10.75
C GLN A 33 -30.59 -19.28 11.95
N LEU A 34 -29.30 -19.46 11.69
CA LEU A 34 -28.28 -19.58 12.73
C LEU A 34 -27.92 -18.21 13.35
N LYS A 35 -28.47 -17.13 12.81
CA LYS A 35 -28.31 -15.75 13.34
C LYS A 35 -26.86 -15.38 13.60
N PHE A 36 -25.98 -15.66 12.63
CA PHE A 36 -24.69 -15.00 12.62
C PHE A 36 -24.92 -13.51 12.42
N ASP A 37 -24.42 -12.70 13.32
CA ASP A 37 -24.50 -11.25 13.28
C ASP A 37 -23.44 -10.72 12.28
N GLY A 38 -23.53 -11.22 11.04
CA GLY A 38 -22.62 -10.94 9.94
C GLY A 38 -23.26 -10.02 8.88
N PRO A 39 -22.46 -9.39 8.06
CA PRO A 39 -22.97 -8.51 6.99
C PRO A 39 -23.71 -9.32 5.92
N THR A 40 -24.69 -8.68 5.29
CA THR A 40 -25.21 -9.13 4.01
C THR A 40 -24.16 -8.93 2.92
N GLN A 41 -24.32 -9.60 1.78
CA GLN A 41 -23.43 -9.35 0.64
C GLN A 41 -23.40 -7.87 0.21
N GLU A 42 -24.54 -7.19 0.30
CA GLU A 42 -24.70 -5.77 -0.05
C GLU A 42 -24.03 -4.81 0.94
N GLU A 43 -23.83 -5.24 2.18
CA GLU A 43 -23.13 -4.45 3.21
C GLU A 43 -21.60 -4.59 3.13
N ILE A 44 -21.10 -5.57 2.41
CA ILE A 44 -19.67 -5.67 2.12
C ILE A 44 -19.31 -4.59 1.11
N ILE A 45 -18.24 -3.86 1.37
CA ILE A 45 -17.76 -2.80 0.46
C ILE A 45 -17.54 -3.41 -0.93
N PRO A 46 -18.25 -2.92 -1.98
CA PRO A 46 -18.24 -3.54 -3.30
C PRO A 46 -16.84 -3.75 -3.88
N GLN A 47 -15.97 -2.76 -3.76
CA GLN A 47 -14.59 -2.85 -4.26
C GLN A 47 -13.80 -4.01 -3.63
N PHE A 48 -14.07 -4.33 -2.36
CA PHE A 48 -13.38 -5.41 -1.67
C PHE A 48 -13.94 -6.77 -2.05
N LEU A 49 -15.23 -6.84 -2.30
CA LEU A 49 -15.89 -8.07 -2.74
C LEU A 49 -15.53 -8.39 -4.21
N GLU A 50 -15.46 -7.36 -5.07
CA GLU A 50 -15.06 -7.50 -6.48
C GLU A 50 -13.67 -8.12 -6.64
N GLU A 51 -12.74 -7.83 -5.74
CA GLU A 51 -11.42 -8.48 -5.74
C GLU A 51 -11.48 -10.01 -5.50
N CYS A 52 -12.59 -10.52 -5.00
CA CYS A 52 -12.83 -11.92 -4.76
C CYS A 52 -13.59 -12.61 -5.89
N ASP A 53 -14.06 -11.84 -6.87
CA ASP A 53 -14.68 -12.33 -8.11
C ASP A 53 -13.59 -12.62 -9.15
N LEU A 54 -13.57 -13.85 -9.64
CA LEU A 54 -12.70 -14.27 -10.72
C LEU A 54 -13.58 -14.85 -11.84
N ASN A 55 -13.73 -14.08 -12.91
CA ASN A 55 -14.55 -14.45 -14.08
C ASN A 55 -16.04 -14.69 -13.76
N GLY A 56 -16.63 -13.88 -12.89
CA GLY A 56 -18.04 -13.94 -12.53
C GLY A 56 -18.38 -15.00 -11.47
N THR A 57 -17.39 -15.41 -10.70
CA THR A 57 -17.54 -16.38 -9.60
C THR A 57 -16.76 -15.92 -8.39
N TYR A 58 -17.40 -15.88 -7.23
CA TYR A 58 -16.73 -15.56 -5.98
C TYR A 58 -16.00 -16.79 -5.42
N TYR A 59 -14.70 -16.66 -5.17
CA TYR A 59 -13.87 -17.70 -4.58
C TYR A 59 -13.35 -17.39 -3.19
N ALA A 60 -13.67 -16.20 -2.67
CA ALA A 60 -13.24 -15.79 -1.36
C ALA A 60 -14.18 -14.77 -0.73
N VAL A 61 -14.02 -14.55 0.57
CA VAL A 61 -14.62 -13.46 1.32
C VAL A 61 -13.51 -12.49 1.72
N PRO A 62 -13.65 -11.17 1.54
CA PRO A 62 -12.67 -10.21 2.04
C PRO A 62 -12.59 -10.28 3.56
N TYR A 63 -11.37 -10.41 4.08
CA TYR A 63 -11.15 -10.52 5.54
C TYR A 63 -10.62 -9.23 6.13
N MET A 64 -9.48 -8.75 5.66
CA MET A 64 -8.87 -7.49 6.07
C MET A 64 -8.47 -6.70 4.84
N ARG A 65 -8.54 -5.39 4.94
CA ARG A 65 -8.08 -4.49 3.89
C ARG A 65 -7.19 -3.42 4.47
N SER A 66 -6.18 -3.10 3.72
CA SER A 66 -5.26 -1.99 3.94
C SER A 66 -5.01 -1.26 2.62
N THR A 67 -4.40 -0.13 2.73
CA THR A 67 -3.82 0.60 1.60
C THR A 67 -2.42 1.03 1.97
N GLU A 68 -1.80 1.88 1.19
CA GLU A 68 -0.58 2.56 1.57
C GLU A 68 -0.88 4.01 1.95
N ALA A 69 -0.11 4.54 2.89
CA ALA A 69 -0.17 5.93 3.31
C ALA A 69 1.23 6.53 3.30
N CYS A 70 1.30 7.85 3.17
CA CYS A 70 2.51 8.61 3.32
C CYS A 70 2.65 9.08 4.77
N TYR A 71 3.64 8.56 5.47
CA TYR A 71 4.03 8.97 6.82
C TYR A 71 5.12 10.02 6.71
N ILE A 72 4.95 11.15 7.40
CA ILE A 72 5.70 12.36 7.15
C ILE A 72 6.30 12.88 8.44
N ASN A 73 7.59 13.16 8.42
CA ASN A 73 8.22 14.03 9.41
C ASN A 73 7.86 15.49 9.09
N LYS A 74 6.73 15.95 9.61
CA LYS A 74 6.21 17.31 9.36
C LYS A 74 7.18 18.39 9.82
N THR A 75 7.83 18.17 10.96
CA THR A 75 8.85 19.09 11.48
C THR A 75 9.95 19.33 10.45
N TYR A 76 10.38 18.32 9.71
CA TYR A 76 11.41 18.48 8.69
C TYR A 76 10.88 19.19 7.45
N VAL A 77 9.66 18.93 7.03
CA VAL A 77 9.00 19.67 5.94
C VAL A 77 8.97 21.15 6.24
N GLU A 78 8.55 21.55 7.44
CA GLU A 78 8.48 22.93 7.89
C GLU A 78 9.88 23.58 8.02
N LYS A 79 10.87 22.85 8.55
CA LYS A 79 12.26 23.33 8.63
C LYS A 79 12.90 23.58 7.27
N LEU A 80 12.47 22.86 6.24
CA LEU A 80 12.90 23.08 4.86
C LEU A 80 12.17 24.27 4.20
N GLY A 81 11.22 24.89 4.90
CA GLY A 81 10.45 26.04 4.42
C GLY A 81 9.20 25.70 3.64
N TYR A 82 8.74 24.45 3.71
CA TYR A 82 7.53 23.99 3.03
C TYR A 82 6.35 23.86 4.00
N THR A 83 5.15 23.87 3.43
CA THR A 83 3.90 23.58 4.14
C THR A 83 3.22 22.40 3.45
N LEU A 84 2.71 21.44 4.21
CA LEU A 84 1.99 20.31 3.65
C LEU A 84 0.74 20.80 2.91
N PRO A 85 0.55 20.39 1.64
CA PRO A 85 -0.66 20.68 0.88
C PRO A 85 -1.85 19.87 1.42
N GLU A 86 -3.07 20.20 0.99
CA GLU A 86 -4.26 19.40 1.29
C GLU A 86 -4.18 18.00 0.66
N THR A 87 -3.67 17.91 -0.55
CA THR A 87 -3.40 16.66 -1.27
C THR A 87 -1.94 16.60 -1.68
N LEU A 88 -1.26 15.52 -1.33
CA LEU A 88 0.13 15.30 -1.75
C LEU A 88 0.19 15.04 -3.25
N THR A 89 1.20 15.63 -3.88
CA THR A 89 1.59 15.33 -5.26
C THR A 89 2.98 14.72 -5.32
N TRP A 90 3.28 13.97 -6.37
CA TRP A 90 4.63 13.44 -6.59
C TRP A 90 5.66 14.56 -6.73
N ASP A 91 5.30 15.67 -7.39
CA ASP A 91 6.17 16.83 -7.53
C ASP A 91 6.55 17.42 -6.17
N PHE A 92 5.59 17.54 -5.25
CA PHE A 92 5.87 18.01 -3.89
C PHE A 92 6.82 17.06 -3.14
N ILE A 93 6.60 15.76 -3.25
CA ILE A 93 7.49 14.76 -2.62
C ILE A 93 8.91 14.90 -3.17
N TRP A 94 9.08 14.99 -4.49
CA TRP A 94 10.39 15.14 -5.11
C TRP A 94 11.07 16.43 -4.71
N GLU A 95 10.38 17.56 -4.77
CA GLU A 95 10.93 18.88 -4.44
C GLU A 95 11.44 18.93 -3.00
N VAL A 96 10.63 18.52 -2.02
CA VAL A 96 11.01 18.55 -0.60
C VAL A 96 12.13 17.53 -0.31
N SER A 97 12.07 16.36 -0.91
CA SER A 97 13.09 15.31 -0.73
C SER A 97 14.44 15.75 -1.30
N GLU A 98 14.45 16.41 -2.45
CA GLU A 98 15.67 16.97 -3.02
C GLU A 98 16.22 18.13 -2.17
N ALA A 99 15.36 18.97 -1.61
CA ALA A 99 15.78 20.00 -0.67
C ALA A 99 16.45 19.40 0.57
N ALA A 100 15.93 18.28 1.08
CA ALA A 100 16.53 17.59 2.22
C ALA A 100 17.90 16.95 1.88
N ALA A 101 18.14 16.61 0.62
CA ALA A 101 19.40 16.05 0.15
C ALA A 101 20.45 17.12 -0.20
N LYS A 102 20.06 18.38 -0.35
CA LYS A 102 20.94 19.48 -0.76
C LYS A 102 21.82 19.97 0.39
N GLN A 103 23.00 20.47 0.00
CA GLN A 103 23.91 21.22 0.84
C GLN A 103 23.90 22.71 0.49
N ASP A 104 24.14 23.55 1.47
CA ASP A 104 24.38 24.97 1.27
C ASP A 104 25.78 25.24 0.66
N SER A 105 26.11 26.49 0.43
CA SER A 105 27.42 26.92 -0.10
C SER A 105 28.61 26.58 0.80
N GLN A 106 28.35 26.20 2.04
CA GLN A 106 29.36 25.83 3.05
C GLN A 106 29.48 24.29 3.20
N GLY A 107 28.66 23.54 2.46
CA GLY A 107 28.62 22.07 2.53
C GLY A 107 27.76 21.52 3.66
N ASN A 108 26.93 22.34 4.32
CA ASN A 108 26.03 21.87 5.36
C ASN A 108 24.69 21.48 4.74
N TYR A 109 24.11 20.37 5.21
CA TYR A 109 22.74 19.99 4.83
C TYR A 109 21.72 20.97 5.40
N LEU A 110 20.64 21.23 4.65
CA LEU A 110 19.63 22.23 5.02
C LEU A 110 18.87 21.86 6.30
N LEU A 111 18.74 20.57 6.62
CA LEU A 111 18.17 20.11 7.88
C LEU A 111 19.24 20.11 9.00
N ASN A 112 19.38 21.26 9.68
CA ASN A 112 20.25 21.44 10.85
C ASN A 112 21.72 21.02 10.63
N GLY A 113 22.21 21.08 9.39
CA GLY A 113 23.55 20.60 9.04
C GLY A 113 23.68 19.06 9.03
N GLN A 114 22.61 18.33 9.33
CA GLN A 114 22.62 16.87 9.38
C GLN A 114 22.14 16.27 8.07
N LYS A 115 22.83 15.25 7.58
CA LYS A 115 22.40 14.47 6.44
C LYS A 115 21.18 13.62 6.82
N VAL A 116 20.10 13.76 6.08
CA VAL A 116 19.00 12.80 6.07
C VAL A 116 19.40 11.68 5.11
N MET A 117 19.48 10.46 5.61
CA MET A 117 20.07 9.33 4.87
C MET A 117 19.29 9.02 3.58
N ILE A 118 17.96 8.95 3.70
CA ILE A 118 17.05 8.68 2.59
C ILE A 118 15.82 9.58 2.75
N PRO A 119 15.77 10.74 2.12
CA PRO A 119 14.67 11.69 2.28
C PRO A 119 13.30 11.10 1.96
N PHE A 120 13.19 10.32 0.89
CA PHE A 120 11.97 9.63 0.51
C PHE A 120 12.19 8.13 0.35
N ILE A 121 11.33 7.37 1.00
CA ILE A 121 11.34 5.90 0.99
C ILE A 121 9.98 5.39 0.52
N TYR A 122 9.97 4.48 -0.42
CA TYR A 122 8.80 3.68 -0.78
C TYR A 122 9.09 2.20 -0.46
N LYS A 123 8.31 1.61 0.45
CA LYS A 123 8.58 0.25 0.94
C LYS A 123 8.41 -0.81 -0.14
N SER A 124 7.29 -0.82 -0.82
CA SER A 124 6.98 -1.79 -1.87
C SER A 124 7.18 -1.17 -3.25
N THR A 125 8.26 -1.53 -3.92
CA THR A 125 8.53 -1.07 -5.29
C THR A 125 7.51 -1.58 -6.29
N ASP A 126 6.93 -2.77 -6.05
CA ASP A 126 5.87 -3.33 -6.89
C ASP A 126 4.61 -2.48 -6.81
N ASN A 127 4.16 -2.16 -5.58
CA ASN A 127 3.02 -1.27 -5.37
C ASN A 127 3.27 0.12 -5.94
N MET A 128 4.49 0.66 -5.78
CA MET A 128 4.86 1.95 -6.36
C MET A 128 4.63 1.97 -7.87
N MET A 129 5.10 0.94 -8.57
CA MET A 129 4.93 0.84 -10.02
C MET A 129 3.46 0.69 -10.41
N ILE A 130 2.71 -0.16 -9.72
CA ILE A 130 1.28 -0.37 -9.97
C ILE A 130 0.51 0.94 -9.80
N GLN A 131 0.72 1.63 -8.68
CA GLN A 131 0.00 2.87 -8.37
C GLN A 131 0.36 4.00 -9.33
N MET A 132 1.66 4.22 -9.57
CA MET A 132 2.10 5.30 -10.46
C MET A 132 1.62 5.08 -11.91
N LEU A 133 1.72 3.87 -12.43
CA LEU A 133 1.22 3.56 -13.77
C LEU A 133 -0.30 3.71 -13.84
N ARG A 134 -1.03 3.28 -12.82
CA ARG A 134 -2.49 3.43 -12.76
C ARG A 134 -2.90 4.89 -12.74
N GLN A 135 -2.25 5.72 -11.93
CA GLN A 135 -2.48 7.16 -11.88
C GLN A 135 -2.18 7.86 -13.21
N LEU A 136 -1.23 7.35 -13.99
CA LEU A 136 -0.90 7.85 -15.33
C LEU A 136 -1.82 7.28 -16.42
N GLY A 137 -2.81 6.46 -16.06
CA GLY A 137 -3.71 5.83 -17.03
C GLY A 137 -3.04 4.79 -17.94
N ALA A 138 -1.83 4.36 -17.58
CA ALA A 138 -1.04 3.45 -18.42
C ALA A 138 -1.39 1.97 -18.18
N GLY A 139 -1.99 1.65 -17.07
CA GLY A 139 -2.26 0.28 -16.71
C GLY A 139 -1.01 -0.59 -16.53
N TYR A 140 -1.16 -1.67 -15.78
CA TYR A 140 -0.11 -2.68 -15.56
C TYR A 140 -0.33 -3.89 -16.48
N SER A 141 -1.60 -4.22 -16.67
CA SER A 141 -2.09 -5.25 -17.56
C SER A 141 -3.45 -4.85 -18.11
N THR A 142 -3.88 -5.51 -19.18
CA THR A 142 -5.24 -5.39 -19.71
C THR A 142 -6.17 -6.40 -19.05
N ASP A 143 -7.48 -6.23 -19.21
CA ASP A 143 -8.50 -7.20 -18.78
C ASP A 143 -8.37 -8.55 -19.53
N SER A 144 -7.74 -8.55 -20.71
CA SER A 144 -7.41 -9.76 -21.46
C SER A 144 -6.14 -10.47 -20.96
N GLY A 145 -5.45 -9.93 -19.96
CA GLY A 145 -4.25 -10.51 -19.37
C GLY A 145 -2.94 -10.14 -20.08
N ASP A 146 -2.97 -9.20 -21.04
CA ASP A 146 -1.75 -8.72 -21.69
C ASP A 146 -0.97 -7.83 -20.73
N ILE A 147 0.32 -8.12 -20.56
CA ILE A 147 1.21 -7.34 -19.69
C ILE A 147 1.70 -6.11 -20.44
N GLN A 148 1.46 -4.92 -19.89
CA GLN A 148 1.76 -3.62 -20.51
C GLN A 148 2.94 -2.88 -19.87
N LEU A 149 3.91 -3.58 -19.32
CA LEU A 149 5.05 -2.97 -18.63
C LEU A 149 6.08 -2.31 -19.55
N PHE A 150 6.08 -2.64 -20.83
CA PHE A 150 7.12 -2.20 -21.78
C PHE A 150 6.56 -1.20 -22.78
N ASN A 151 6.22 0.00 -22.30
CA ASN A 151 5.71 1.10 -23.11
C ASN A 151 6.44 2.42 -22.79
N ASP A 152 6.15 3.47 -23.54
CA ASP A 152 6.80 4.77 -23.38
C ASP A 152 6.50 5.40 -22.02
N THR A 153 5.27 5.29 -21.51
CA THR A 153 4.89 5.82 -20.19
C THR A 153 5.71 5.16 -19.07
N THR A 154 5.87 3.84 -19.10
CA THR A 154 6.71 3.13 -18.13
C THR A 154 8.17 3.57 -18.22
N LYS A 155 8.69 3.75 -19.44
CA LYS A 155 10.05 4.20 -19.65
C LYS A 155 10.27 5.63 -19.12
N GLU A 156 9.35 6.53 -19.38
CA GLU A 156 9.39 7.91 -18.89
C GLU A 156 9.32 7.94 -17.36
N LEU A 157 8.40 7.18 -16.76
CA LEU A 157 8.27 7.05 -15.31
C LEU A 157 9.57 6.54 -14.66
N LEU A 158 10.14 5.46 -15.18
CA LEU A 158 11.39 4.91 -14.66
C LEU A 158 12.56 5.89 -14.82
N SER A 159 12.60 6.65 -15.92
CA SER A 159 13.61 7.68 -16.13
C SER A 159 13.48 8.81 -15.12
N THR A 160 12.26 9.24 -14.81
CA THR A 160 11.98 10.26 -13.80
C THR A 160 12.40 9.79 -12.41
N ILE A 161 12.00 8.57 -12.03
CA ILE A 161 12.39 7.99 -10.74
C ILE A 161 13.92 7.90 -10.62
N ALA A 162 14.60 7.46 -11.68
CA ALA A 162 16.06 7.36 -11.70
C ALA A 162 16.74 8.72 -11.52
N GLN A 163 16.24 9.78 -12.18
CA GLN A 163 16.74 11.13 -12.02
C GLN A 163 16.64 11.63 -10.57
N HIS A 164 15.50 11.40 -9.92
CA HIS A 164 15.34 11.76 -8.50
C HIS A 164 16.22 10.90 -7.57
N ALA A 165 16.45 9.64 -7.92
CA ALA A 165 17.38 8.80 -7.16
C ALA A 165 18.83 9.28 -7.27
N GLU A 166 19.26 9.79 -8.44
CA GLU A 166 20.59 10.37 -8.65
C GLU A 166 20.85 11.61 -7.79
N THR A 167 19.82 12.37 -7.42
CA THR A 167 19.95 13.51 -6.52
C THR A 167 20.20 13.11 -5.06
N GLY A 168 20.02 11.84 -4.71
CA GLY A 168 19.98 11.32 -3.35
C GLY A 168 18.66 11.50 -2.63
N ALA A 169 17.62 12.02 -3.29
CA ALA A 169 16.30 12.24 -2.72
C ALA A 169 15.51 10.97 -2.43
N PHE A 170 15.75 9.92 -3.21
CA PHE A 170 14.98 8.68 -3.19
C PHE A 170 15.88 7.46 -3.20
N SER A 171 15.46 6.43 -2.48
CA SER A 171 16.05 5.09 -2.58
C SER A 171 15.03 4.01 -2.30
N THR A 172 15.25 2.85 -2.87
CA THR A 172 14.54 1.61 -2.57
C THR A 172 15.38 0.72 -1.67
N PHE A 173 14.73 -0.14 -0.89
CA PHE A 173 15.44 -1.03 0.00
C PHE A 173 15.75 -2.38 -0.65
N LYS A 174 17.01 -2.78 -0.62
CA LYS A 174 17.43 -4.17 -0.83
C LYS A 174 17.49 -4.97 0.48
N ILE A 175 17.30 -4.32 1.62
CA ILE A 175 17.42 -4.91 2.94
C ILE A 175 16.03 -4.98 3.58
N SER A 176 15.75 -6.02 4.35
CA SER A 176 14.48 -6.22 5.07
C SER A 176 14.30 -5.25 6.25
N SER A 177 14.59 -3.97 6.06
CA SER A 177 14.37 -2.94 7.06
C SER A 177 13.03 -2.24 6.81
N TYR A 178 12.40 -1.79 7.88
CA TYR A 178 11.14 -1.06 7.78
C TYR A 178 11.39 0.44 7.68
N PRO A 179 10.65 1.17 6.83
CA PRO A 179 10.74 2.64 6.74
C PRO A 179 10.54 3.34 8.07
N ALA A 180 9.75 2.75 8.96
CA ALA A 180 9.52 3.23 10.31
C ALA A 180 10.83 3.50 11.08
N ASN A 181 11.82 2.62 10.98
CA ASN A 181 13.09 2.79 11.66
C ASN A 181 13.84 4.03 11.19
N PHE A 182 13.77 4.34 9.89
CA PHE A 182 14.39 5.53 9.32
C PHE A 182 13.61 6.80 9.65
N LEU A 183 12.29 6.76 9.56
CA LEU A 183 11.44 7.90 9.90
C LEU A 183 11.62 8.28 11.38
N ASN A 184 11.52 7.30 12.28
CA ASN A 184 11.59 7.50 13.71
C ASN A 184 12.99 7.93 14.19
N ALA A 185 14.03 7.56 13.45
CA ALA A 185 15.41 8.02 13.69
C ALA A 185 15.74 9.35 12.98
N GLY A 186 14.79 10.05 12.38
CA GLY A 186 15.01 11.29 11.66
C GLY A 186 15.91 11.15 10.42
N GLN A 187 15.96 9.96 9.82
CA GLN A 187 16.76 9.66 8.63
C GLN A 187 15.92 9.62 7.34
N CYS A 188 14.65 10.02 7.45
CA CYS A 188 13.67 10.06 6.38
C CYS A 188 12.72 11.24 6.59
N VAL A 189 12.23 11.85 5.52
CA VAL A 189 11.19 12.88 5.55
C VAL A 189 9.83 12.30 5.21
N PHE A 190 9.78 11.49 4.14
CA PHE A 190 8.58 10.82 3.66
C PHE A 190 8.81 9.31 3.60
N ALA A 191 7.87 8.56 4.16
CA ALA A 191 7.87 7.11 4.09
C ALA A 191 6.51 6.62 3.60
N ILE A 192 6.46 5.92 2.47
CA ILE A 192 5.24 5.24 2.02
C ILE A 192 5.32 3.78 2.41
N ASP A 193 4.34 3.34 3.18
CA ASP A 193 4.20 1.98 3.64
C ASP A 193 2.72 1.65 3.90
N SER A 194 2.43 0.38 4.14
CA SER A 194 1.09 -0.11 4.42
C SER A 194 0.48 0.54 5.66
N THR A 195 -0.82 0.84 5.59
CA THR A 195 -1.61 1.27 6.76
C THR A 195 -1.67 0.21 7.86
N ALA A 196 -1.43 -1.06 7.55
CA ALA A 196 -1.30 -2.13 8.54
C ALA A 196 -0.09 -1.94 9.47
N GLY A 197 0.92 -1.17 9.05
CA GLY A 197 2.10 -0.83 9.84
C GLY A 197 2.01 0.50 10.60
N SER A 198 0.86 1.16 10.60
CA SER A 198 0.70 2.52 11.14
C SER A 198 1.12 2.68 12.60
N THR A 199 0.93 1.66 13.43
CA THR A 199 1.32 1.69 14.86
C THR A 199 2.84 1.76 15.09
N TRP A 200 3.63 1.47 14.06
CA TRP A 200 5.09 1.50 14.12
C TRP A 200 5.69 2.80 13.58
N MET A 201 4.85 3.70 13.07
CA MET A 201 5.26 4.94 12.41
C MET A 201 5.03 6.15 13.32
N GLY A 202 6.03 7.04 13.38
CA GLY A 202 5.91 8.32 14.05
C GLY A 202 6.58 8.37 15.42
N ALA A 203 6.54 9.55 16.03
CA ALA A 203 7.25 9.86 17.27
C ALA A 203 6.76 9.03 18.48
N ASP A 204 5.50 8.63 18.49
CA ASP A 204 4.89 7.84 19.58
C ASP A 204 4.92 6.32 19.32
N ALA A 205 5.59 5.89 18.27
CA ALA A 205 5.67 4.45 17.93
C ALA A 205 6.43 3.66 19.00
N PRO A 206 6.00 2.42 19.29
CA PRO A 206 6.77 1.58 20.20
C PRO A 206 8.15 1.28 19.60
N LEU A 207 9.18 1.41 20.41
CA LEU A 207 10.56 1.12 20.01
C LEU A 207 10.72 -0.37 19.75
N SER A 208 11.17 -0.76 18.56
CA SER A 208 11.43 -2.15 18.23
C SER A 208 12.89 -2.42 17.87
N ASP A 209 13.37 -1.81 16.79
CA ASP A 209 14.67 -2.17 16.21
C ASP A 209 15.68 -1.03 16.19
N ILE A 210 15.39 0.07 16.87
CA ILE A 210 16.31 1.20 17.00
C ILE A 210 16.62 1.50 18.46
N SER A 211 17.84 1.98 18.72
CA SER A 211 18.22 2.41 20.06
C SER A 211 17.34 3.58 20.51
N PRO A 212 16.88 3.60 21.79
CA PRO A 212 16.16 4.75 22.34
C PRO A 212 16.85 6.09 22.11
N ASP A 213 18.19 6.12 22.13
CA ASP A 213 18.99 7.33 21.92
C ASP A 213 18.99 7.81 20.47
N ALA A 214 18.56 6.97 19.52
CA ALA A 214 18.45 7.32 18.10
C ALA A 214 17.09 7.92 17.72
N PHE A 215 16.12 7.90 18.64
CA PHE A 215 14.80 8.49 18.41
C PHE A 215 14.88 9.99 18.33
N VAL A 216 14.19 10.56 17.33
CA VAL A 216 14.07 11.99 17.13
C VAL A 216 12.66 12.42 17.44
N ASP A 217 12.51 13.46 18.24
CA ASP A 217 11.22 14.07 18.51
C ASP A 217 10.79 14.93 17.31
N PHE A 218 9.62 14.62 16.73
CA PHE A 218 9.06 15.34 15.60
C PHE A 218 7.53 15.20 15.54
N GLU A 219 6.88 16.17 14.91
CA GLU A 219 5.46 16.08 14.60
C GLU A 219 5.25 15.15 13.39
N THR A 220 4.46 14.10 13.58
CA THR A 220 4.10 13.15 12.51
C THR A 220 2.82 13.62 11.82
N ALA A 221 2.81 13.63 10.49
CA ALA A 221 1.60 13.70 9.69
C ALA A 221 1.41 12.40 8.92
N VAL A 222 0.16 12.01 8.71
CA VAL A 222 -0.21 10.85 7.88
C VAL A 222 -1.18 11.34 6.81
N MET A 223 -0.86 11.10 5.57
CA MET A 223 -1.66 11.54 4.42
C MET A 223 -1.84 10.38 3.43
N PRO A 224 -2.88 10.44 2.58
CA PRO A 224 -2.97 9.55 1.43
C PRO A 224 -1.69 9.62 0.58
N ILE A 225 -1.44 8.57 -0.19
CA ILE A 225 -0.29 8.53 -1.11
C ILE A 225 -0.33 9.70 -2.10
N PRO A 226 0.84 10.17 -2.58
CA PRO A 226 0.90 11.25 -3.56
C PRO A 226 0.19 10.90 -4.86
N GLN A 227 -0.33 11.92 -5.53
CA GLN A 227 -1.06 11.81 -6.78
C GLN A 227 -0.35 12.59 -7.90
N PHE A 228 -0.41 12.09 -9.15
CA PHE A 228 -0.10 12.90 -10.33
C PHE A 228 -1.23 13.87 -10.65
N ASP A 229 -2.48 13.43 -10.49
CA ASP A 229 -3.67 14.24 -10.66
C ASP A 229 -4.53 14.20 -9.38
N PRO A 230 -4.50 15.25 -8.54
CA PRO A 230 -5.31 15.35 -7.33
C PRO A 230 -6.83 15.30 -7.55
N GLU A 231 -7.31 15.67 -8.75
CA GLU A 231 -8.73 15.65 -9.07
C GLU A 231 -9.26 14.22 -9.33
N ASN A 232 -8.37 13.29 -9.68
CA ASN A 232 -8.69 11.89 -9.94
C ASN A 232 -7.81 10.96 -9.09
N PRO A 233 -7.93 11.00 -7.76
CA PRO A 233 -7.04 10.25 -6.88
C PRO A 233 -7.26 8.74 -7.02
N GLN A 234 -6.16 8.00 -7.06
CA GLN A 234 -6.16 6.55 -7.08
C GLN A 234 -5.16 6.00 -6.05
N MET A 235 -5.55 4.93 -5.40
CA MET A 235 -4.70 4.23 -4.44
C MET A 235 -4.93 2.72 -4.53
N ILE A 236 -3.92 1.97 -4.12
CA ILE A 236 -4.00 0.51 -4.11
C ILE A 236 -4.89 0.05 -2.96
N SER A 237 -5.70 -0.98 -3.22
CA SER A 237 -6.32 -1.81 -2.19
C SER A 237 -5.50 -3.09 -2.05
N GLN A 238 -5.27 -3.51 -0.83
CA GLN A 238 -4.54 -4.74 -0.54
C GLN A 238 -5.07 -5.42 0.72
N GLY A 239 -4.85 -6.69 0.84
CA GLY A 239 -5.22 -7.44 2.04
C GLY A 239 -5.61 -8.87 1.74
N PRO A 240 -5.64 -9.74 2.77
CA PRO A 240 -6.03 -11.12 2.63
C PRO A 240 -7.54 -11.28 2.51
N SER A 241 -7.91 -12.31 1.79
CA SER A 241 -9.27 -12.86 1.73
C SER A 241 -9.25 -14.32 2.19
N ILE A 242 -10.37 -14.82 2.66
CA ILE A 242 -10.52 -16.20 3.10
C ILE A 242 -11.17 -16.98 1.97
N CYS A 243 -10.53 -18.04 1.52
CA CYS A 243 -11.10 -19.02 0.61
C CYS A 243 -11.25 -20.38 1.31
N ILE A 244 -12.13 -21.23 0.78
CA ILE A 244 -12.34 -22.57 1.28
C ILE A 244 -11.74 -23.54 0.27
N PHE A 245 -10.83 -24.37 0.73
CA PHE A 245 -10.33 -25.47 -0.08
C PHE A 245 -11.40 -26.56 -0.20
N ASN A 246 -11.53 -27.09 -1.40
CA ASN A 246 -12.47 -28.16 -1.65
C ASN A 246 -12.10 -29.40 -0.81
N LYS A 247 -13.14 -30.07 -0.33
CA LYS A 247 -13.10 -31.36 0.37
C LYS A 247 -13.92 -32.32 -0.45
N ASP A 248 -13.61 -33.59 -0.34
CA ASP A 248 -14.41 -34.62 -0.99
C ASP A 248 -15.79 -34.82 -0.31
N ASP A 249 -15.96 -34.24 0.88
CA ASP A 249 -17.19 -34.28 1.65
C ASP A 249 -17.84 -32.87 1.72
N PRO A 250 -19.06 -32.68 1.15
CA PRO A 250 -19.77 -31.39 1.25
C PRO A 250 -20.04 -30.91 2.68
N GLN A 251 -20.15 -31.82 3.66
CA GLN A 251 -20.33 -31.42 5.07
C GLN A 251 -19.07 -30.80 5.65
N GLU A 252 -17.88 -31.21 5.23
CA GLU A 252 -16.62 -30.57 5.63
C GLU A 252 -16.46 -29.20 4.98
N VAL A 253 -16.94 -29.02 3.75
CA VAL A 253 -16.98 -27.70 3.09
C VAL A 253 -17.89 -26.75 3.86
N LEU A 254 -19.10 -27.19 4.20
CA LEU A 254 -20.06 -26.40 4.98
C LEU A 254 -19.51 -26.07 6.37
N ALA A 255 -18.89 -27.02 7.06
CA ALA A 255 -18.26 -26.78 8.35
C ALA A 255 -17.08 -25.79 8.28
N SER A 256 -16.44 -25.67 7.12
CA SER A 256 -15.37 -24.68 6.90
C SER A 256 -15.93 -23.28 6.58
N TRP A 257 -17.17 -23.23 6.10
CA TRP A 257 -17.89 -21.97 5.85
C TRP A 257 -18.44 -21.37 7.16
N LEU A 258 -19.05 -22.21 8.01
CA LEU A 258 -19.61 -21.81 9.30
C LEU A 258 -18.54 -21.47 10.35
#